data_df2cbac5e97792e2df6dd21e09a0222f
#
_entry.id   df2cbac5e97792e2df6dd21e09a0222f
#
_cell.length_a   1.000
_cell.length_b   1.000
_cell.length_c   1.000
_cell.angle_alpha   90.00
_cell.angle_beta   90.00
_cell.angle_gamma   90.00
#
_symmetry.space_group_name_H-M   'P 1'
#
loop_
_entity.id
_entity.type
_entity.pdbx_description
1 polymer ?
#
loop_
_entity_poly.entity_id
_entity_poly.type
_entity_poly.pdbx_seq_one_letter_code
_entity_poly.pdbx_strand_id
1 'polypeptide(L)'
;MKQILSLFITSLALCTACTSPKGSDTVQVAETTTEQTIQKASSAIHYNAFSHNDYWRERPLLDALSFRFNCVEADLWLIDDELYVSHDRPEPNPAITFENLYLKPLVARIQANGGKVYPDSDRPFYLMVDCKA
;
A
#
# COMPACT_ATOMS: atom_id res chain seq x y z
N MET A 1 -35.42 -21.72 -23.95
CA MET A 1 -35.88 -20.88 -25.07
C MET A 1 -36.36 -19.54 -24.52
N LYS A 2 -35.57 -18.49 -24.64
CA LYS A 2 -36.04 -17.08 -24.72
C LYS A 2 -34.86 -16.25 -25.16
N GLN A 3 -35.12 -15.42 -26.13
CA GLN A 3 -34.23 -14.84 -27.13
C GLN A 3 -33.45 -13.63 -26.62
N ILE A 4 -32.29 -13.50 -27.15
CA ILE A 4 -31.34 -12.37 -27.11
C ILE A 4 -31.93 -11.25 -28.01
N LEU A 5 -32.03 -10.03 -27.49
CA LEU A 5 -32.31 -8.85 -28.28
C LEU A 5 -31.06 -7.96 -28.28
N SER A 6 -30.33 -7.99 -29.39
CA SER A 6 -29.18 -7.14 -29.69
C SER A 6 -29.69 -5.80 -30.24
N LEU A 7 -29.30 -4.69 -29.62
CA LEU A 7 -29.59 -3.35 -30.14
C LEU A 7 -28.28 -2.71 -30.61
N PHE A 8 -28.08 -2.65 -31.92
CA PHE A 8 -27.04 -1.87 -32.57
C PHE A 8 -27.50 -0.40 -32.67
N ILE A 9 -26.72 0.49 -32.10
CA ILE A 9 -26.84 1.94 -32.35
C ILE A 9 -25.60 2.38 -33.11
N THR A 10 -25.78 2.61 -34.41
CA THR A 10 -24.82 3.28 -35.28
C THR A 10 -24.99 4.78 -35.12
N SER A 11 -23.97 5.48 -34.65
CA SER A 11 -23.93 6.96 -34.67
C SER A 11 -22.89 7.43 -35.68
N LEU A 12 -23.41 8.19 -36.64
CA LEU A 12 -22.73 8.80 -37.78
C LEU A 12 -21.99 10.06 -37.32
N ALA A 13 -20.68 10.14 -37.46
CA ALA A 13 -19.91 11.33 -37.16
C ALA A 13 -19.76 12.19 -38.42
N LEU A 14 -20.21 13.44 -38.32
CA LEU A 14 -20.08 14.45 -39.35
C LEU A 14 -18.79 15.25 -39.12
N CYS A 15 -17.87 15.21 -40.07
CA CYS A 15 -16.68 16.06 -40.12
C CYS A 15 -17.06 17.50 -40.45
N THR A 16 -16.58 18.45 -39.68
CA THR A 16 -16.40 19.84 -40.11
C THR A 16 -15.00 20.29 -39.82
N ALA A 17 -14.26 20.56 -40.88
CA ALA A 17 -12.95 21.20 -40.85
C ALA A 17 -13.14 22.72 -40.67
N CYS A 18 -12.35 23.35 -39.81
CA CYS A 18 -12.03 24.78 -39.91
C CYS A 18 -10.73 25.11 -39.17
N THR A 19 -9.72 25.44 -39.97
CA THR A 19 -8.70 26.48 -39.84
C THR A 19 -8.03 26.76 -38.50
N SER A 20 -6.70 26.64 -38.52
CA SER A 20 -5.72 27.23 -37.58
C SER A 20 -5.77 28.75 -37.53
N PRO A 21 -5.37 29.38 -36.41
CA PRO A 21 -4.16 30.20 -36.44
C PRO A 21 -3.20 29.98 -35.27
N LYS A 22 -1.95 30.11 -35.61
CA LYS A 22 -0.71 30.47 -34.91
C LYS A 22 -0.75 30.81 -33.42
N GLY A 23 0.15 30.11 -32.71
CA GLY A 23 1.11 30.75 -31.81
C GLY A 23 0.67 30.94 -30.37
N SER A 24 1.15 30.07 -29.52
CA SER A 24 1.64 30.45 -28.19
C SER A 24 2.38 29.23 -27.62
N ASP A 25 3.69 29.34 -27.53
CA ASP A 25 4.54 28.46 -26.77
C ASP A 25 4.12 28.56 -25.29
N THR A 26 3.45 27.54 -24.78
CA THR A 26 3.25 27.40 -23.35
C THR A 26 3.99 26.17 -22.90
N VAL A 27 5.04 26.40 -22.15
CA VAL A 27 5.88 25.44 -21.45
C VAL A 27 5.01 24.48 -20.63
N GLN A 28 4.80 23.28 -21.13
CA GLN A 28 4.29 22.15 -20.36
C GLN A 28 5.43 21.12 -20.19
N VAL A 29 6.38 21.43 -19.36
CA VAL A 29 7.41 20.47 -18.97
C VAL A 29 7.81 20.79 -17.52
N ALA A 30 7.22 20.12 -16.55
CA ALA A 30 7.83 19.91 -15.23
C ALA A 30 7.09 18.96 -14.28
N GLU A 31 5.81 18.62 -14.49
CA GLU A 31 5.09 17.86 -13.43
C GLU A 31 5.15 16.33 -13.59
N THR A 32 5.31 15.83 -14.81
CA THR A 32 5.30 14.37 -15.06
C THR A 32 6.59 13.67 -14.63
N THR A 33 7.70 14.40 -14.51
CA THR A 33 9.01 13.81 -14.20
C THR A 33 9.20 13.52 -12.73
N THR A 34 8.55 14.27 -11.84
CA THR A 34 8.73 14.14 -10.39
C THR A 34 7.99 12.95 -9.81
N GLU A 35 6.76 12.67 -10.27
CA GLU A 35 5.99 11.51 -9.80
C GLU A 35 6.58 10.17 -10.29
N GLN A 36 7.07 10.11 -11.52
CA GLN A 36 7.74 8.92 -12.04
C GLN A 36 9.09 8.65 -11.36
N THR A 37 9.77 9.66 -10.87
CA THR A 37 11.04 9.51 -10.14
C THR A 37 10.81 8.99 -8.72
N ILE A 38 9.73 9.38 -8.06
CA ILE A 38 9.38 8.89 -6.71
C ILE A 38 8.94 7.42 -6.76
N GLN A 39 8.14 7.00 -7.76
CA GLN A 39 7.75 5.61 -7.92
C GLN A 39 8.92 4.68 -8.28
N LYS A 40 9.94 5.16 -8.95
CA LYS A 40 11.12 4.35 -9.32
C LYS A 40 12.13 4.20 -8.17
N ALA A 41 12.04 5.00 -7.13
CA ALA A 41 13.01 4.99 -6.02
C ALA A 41 12.87 3.81 -5.05
N SER A 42 11.81 2.99 -5.13
CA SER A 42 11.54 1.92 -4.15
C SER A 42 11.46 0.51 -4.76
N SER A 43 12.29 0.17 -5.74
CA SER A 43 12.33 -1.21 -6.26
C SER A 43 13.15 -2.15 -5.37
N ALA A 44 14.08 -1.66 -4.57
CA ALA A 44 14.94 -2.47 -3.70
C ALA A 44 14.30 -2.69 -2.32
N ILE A 45 14.48 -3.90 -1.78
CA ILE A 45 14.09 -4.19 -0.39
C ILE A 45 15.16 -3.66 0.57
N HIS A 46 14.73 -2.94 1.61
CA HIS A 46 15.60 -2.36 2.61
C HIS A 46 15.92 -3.38 3.71
N TYR A 47 16.95 -4.22 3.49
CA TYR A 47 17.35 -5.27 4.43
C TYR A 47 18.09 -4.77 5.66
N ASN A 48 18.65 -3.56 5.63
CA ASN A 48 19.45 -2.98 6.70
C ASN A 48 18.70 -1.87 7.44
N ALA A 49 17.39 -1.79 7.26
CA ALA A 49 16.55 -0.82 7.93
C ALA A 49 15.27 -1.48 8.46
N PHE A 50 14.72 -0.94 9.55
CA PHE A 50 13.45 -1.38 10.09
C PHE A 50 12.58 -0.18 10.46
N SER A 51 11.26 -0.37 10.42
CA SER A 51 10.29 0.62 10.87
C SER A 51 10.11 0.45 12.38
N HIS A 52 10.83 1.26 13.16
CA HIS A 52 10.73 1.33 14.61
C HIS A 52 9.44 2.04 15.01
N ASN A 53 8.75 1.57 16.03
CA ASN A 53 7.44 2.07 16.44
C ASN A 53 6.50 2.20 15.23
N ASP A 54 6.43 1.16 14.41
CA ASP A 54 5.72 1.18 13.13
C ASP A 54 4.25 1.59 13.26
N TYR A 55 3.63 1.29 14.39
CA TYR A 55 2.25 1.63 14.73
C TYR A 55 1.97 3.15 14.83
N TRP A 56 2.99 4.00 14.82
CA TRP A 56 2.82 5.46 14.74
C TRP A 56 2.58 5.96 13.31
N ARG A 57 2.67 5.07 12.31
CA ARG A 57 2.35 5.42 10.93
C ARG A 57 0.84 5.55 10.75
N GLU A 58 0.44 6.30 9.74
CA GLU A 58 -0.98 6.42 9.37
C GLU A 58 -1.61 5.06 9.05
N ARG A 59 -0.83 4.18 8.40
CA ARG A 59 -1.22 2.80 8.07
C ARG A 59 -0.14 1.84 8.55
N PRO A 60 -0.15 1.45 9.83
CA PRO A 60 0.81 0.50 10.39
C PRO A 60 1.01 -0.73 9.50
N LEU A 61 2.22 -1.26 9.44
CA LEU A 61 2.65 -2.32 8.55
C LEU A 61 2.54 -1.95 7.05
N LEU A 62 1.41 -1.43 6.59
CA LEU A 62 1.15 -1.19 5.17
C LEU A 62 2.08 -0.13 4.58
N ASP A 63 2.38 0.93 5.34
CA ASP A 63 3.31 1.95 4.91
C ASP A 63 4.74 1.40 4.82
N ALA A 64 5.20 0.67 5.84
CA ALA A 64 6.51 0.01 5.82
C ALA A 64 6.64 -0.96 4.64
N LEU A 65 5.60 -1.77 4.36
CA LEU A 65 5.58 -2.68 3.22
C LEU A 65 5.58 -1.95 1.88
N SER A 66 4.91 -0.79 1.78
CA SER A 66 4.91 0.02 0.55
C SER A 66 6.28 0.60 0.23
N PHE A 67 7.06 0.95 1.25
CA PHE A 67 8.46 1.36 1.15
C PHE A 67 9.44 0.18 1.15
N ARG A 68 8.95 -1.06 1.13
CA ARG A 68 9.74 -2.29 1.05
C ARG A 68 10.73 -2.48 2.21
N PHE A 69 10.35 -2.08 3.41
CA PHE A 69 11.08 -2.44 4.62
C PHE A 69 11.00 -3.96 4.86
N ASN A 70 12.12 -4.57 5.25
CA ASN A 70 12.19 -6.00 5.55
C ASN A 70 11.93 -6.32 7.03
N CYS A 71 11.84 -5.31 7.86
CA CYS A 71 11.63 -5.43 9.28
C CYS A 71 10.73 -4.31 9.79
N VAL A 72 9.79 -4.64 10.63
CA VAL A 72 8.95 -3.69 11.39
C VAL A 72 8.96 -4.07 12.85
N GLU A 73 8.68 -3.11 13.72
CA GLU A 73 8.64 -3.32 15.16
C GLU A 73 7.34 -2.77 15.73
N ALA A 74 6.75 -3.53 16.66
CA ALA A 74 5.53 -3.18 17.38
C ALA A 74 5.67 -3.46 18.87
N ASP A 75 5.26 -2.50 19.70
CA ASP A 75 5.10 -2.66 21.14
C ASP A 75 3.77 -3.33 21.48
N LEU A 76 3.79 -4.36 22.31
CA LEU A 76 2.58 -5.11 22.67
C LEU A 76 2.29 -5.08 24.17
N TRP A 77 1.02 -4.83 24.48
CA TRP A 77 0.44 -4.96 25.80
C TRP A 77 -0.56 -6.11 25.84
N LEU A 78 -0.42 -7.03 26.79
CA LEU A 78 -1.44 -8.04 27.06
C LEU A 78 -2.45 -7.47 28.05
N ILE A 79 -3.72 -7.36 27.62
CA ILE A 79 -4.83 -6.85 28.45
C ILE A 79 -6.03 -7.76 28.20
N ASP A 80 -6.54 -8.42 29.25
CA ASP A 80 -7.72 -9.30 29.18
C ASP A 80 -7.63 -10.36 28.07
N ASP A 81 -6.48 -11.05 27.98
CA ASP A 81 -6.15 -12.11 27.00
C ASP A 81 -6.08 -11.62 25.54
N GLU A 82 -6.07 -10.30 25.28
CA GLU A 82 -5.91 -9.71 23.96
C GLU A 82 -4.61 -8.89 23.88
N LEU A 83 -3.94 -8.91 22.71
CA LEU A 83 -2.72 -8.15 22.47
C LEU A 83 -3.04 -6.82 21.77
N TYR A 84 -2.71 -5.73 22.44
CA TYR A 84 -2.88 -4.37 21.95
C TYR A 84 -1.54 -3.74 21.58
N VAL A 85 -1.55 -2.99 20.49
CA VAL A 85 -0.35 -2.31 19.97
C VAL A 85 -0.33 -0.87 20.46
N SER A 86 0.64 -0.52 21.29
CA SER A 86 0.84 0.86 21.77
C SER A 86 2.18 1.00 22.51
N HIS A 87 2.78 2.19 22.48
CA HIS A 87 3.95 2.51 23.29
C HIS A 87 3.62 2.51 24.79
N ASP A 88 2.58 3.24 25.15
CA ASP A 88 2.06 3.28 26.52
C ASP A 88 0.88 2.33 26.66
N ARG A 89 0.57 1.92 27.93
CA ARG A 89 -0.56 1.02 28.17
C ARG A 89 -1.87 1.64 27.66
N PRO A 90 -2.51 1.06 26.64
CA PRO A 90 -3.72 1.61 26.07
C PRO A 90 -4.97 1.17 26.84
N GLU A 91 -6.08 1.88 26.61
CA GLU A 91 -7.40 1.33 26.85
C GLU A 91 -7.74 0.31 25.74
N PRO A 92 -8.46 -0.78 26.06
CA PRO A 92 -8.89 -1.77 25.08
C PRO A 92 -9.63 -1.16 23.90
N ASN A 93 -9.12 -1.38 22.69
CA ASN A 93 -9.70 -0.88 21.45
C ASN A 93 -9.47 -1.88 20.31
N PRO A 94 -10.53 -2.46 19.72
CA PRO A 94 -10.40 -3.44 18.64
C PRO A 94 -9.61 -2.95 17.41
N ALA A 95 -9.54 -1.63 17.20
CA ALA A 95 -8.82 -1.04 16.08
C ALA A 95 -7.30 -1.16 16.21
N ILE A 96 -6.78 -1.29 17.42
CA ILE A 96 -5.34 -1.35 17.70
C ILE A 96 -4.88 -2.73 18.20
N THR A 97 -5.63 -3.81 17.93
CA THR A 97 -5.15 -5.15 18.25
C THR A 97 -4.01 -5.57 17.33
N PHE A 98 -3.08 -6.34 17.85
CA PHE A 98 -1.98 -6.89 17.07
C PHE A 98 -2.47 -7.73 15.89
N GLU A 99 -3.53 -8.48 16.10
CA GLU A 99 -4.17 -9.25 15.05
C GLU A 99 -4.65 -8.38 13.88
N ASN A 100 -5.33 -7.27 14.18
CA ASN A 100 -5.92 -6.43 13.14
C ASN A 100 -4.88 -5.55 12.44
N LEU A 101 -3.89 -5.00 13.17
CA LEU A 101 -2.90 -4.11 12.59
C LEU A 101 -1.78 -4.85 11.85
N TYR A 102 -1.40 -6.07 12.30
CA TYR A 102 -0.22 -6.75 11.79
C TYR A 102 -0.52 -8.15 11.25
N LEU A 103 -1.14 -9.05 12.03
CA LEU A 103 -1.23 -10.46 11.65
C LEU A 103 -2.15 -10.68 10.45
N LYS A 104 -3.37 -10.18 10.48
CA LYS A 104 -4.33 -10.33 9.38
C LYS A 104 -3.81 -9.75 8.06
N PRO A 105 -3.34 -8.49 7.99
CA PRO A 105 -2.85 -7.94 6.74
C PRO A 105 -1.57 -8.62 6.26
N LEU A 106 -0.68 -9.09 7.17
CA LEU A 106 0.52 -9.81 6.78
C LEU A 106 0.19 -11.19 6.20
N VAL A 107 -0.72 -11.93 6.82
CA VAL A 107 -1.20 -13.23 6.33
C VAL A 107 -1.86 -13.07 4.95
N ALA A 108 -2.74 -12.11 4.80
CA ALA A 108 -3.39 -11.82 3.51
C ALA A 108 -2.37 -11.53 2.40
N ARG A 109 -1.34 -10.73 2.71
CA ARG A 109 -0.26 -10.43 1.77
C ARG A 109 0.56 -11.66 1.40
N ILE A 110 0.93 -12.49 2.37
CA ILE A 110 1.68 -13.74 2.16
C ILE A 110 0.88 -14.68 1.26
N GLN A 111 -0.42 -14.82 1.50
CA GLN A 111 -1.30 -15.64 0.66
C GLN A 111 -1.37 -15.11 -0.78
N ALA A 112 -1.55 -13.80 -0.95
CA ALA A 112 -1.62 -13.18 -2.26
C ALA A 112 -0.30 -13.29 -3.05
N ASN A 113 0.84 -13.39 -2.37
CA ASN A 113 2.18 -13.45 -2.96
C ASN A 113 2.78 -14.87 -3.02
N GLY A 114 1.94 -15.91 -2.91
CA GLY A 114 2.41 -17.30 -3.04
C GLY A 114 3.33 -17.76 -1.90
N GLY A 115 3.07 -17.30 -0.68
CA GLY A 115 3.81 -17.71 0.52
C GLY A 115 4.92 -16.76 0.96
N LYS A 116 5.03 -15.56 0.37
CA LYS A 116 6.10 -14.60 0.63
C LYS A 116 5.54 -13.21 0.93
N VAL A 117 6.24 -12.42 1.74
CA VAL A 117 5.89 -11.01 1.95
C VAL A 117 6.20 -10.18 0.70
N TYR A 118 7.34 -10.44 0.07
CA TYR A 118 7.74 -9.87 -1.21
C TYR A 118 7.93 -10.98 -2.24
N PRO A 119 7.19 -10.98 -3.36
CA PRO A 119 7.23 -12.09 -4.33
C PRO A 119 8.59 -12.26 -5.00
N ASP A 120 9.39 -11.21 -5.05
CA ASP A 120 10.74 -11.14 -5.63
C ASP A 120 11.87 -11.39 -4.61
N SER A 121 11.56 -11.93 -3.40
CA SER A 121 12.56 -12.24 -2.37
C SER A 121 12.27 -13.54 -1.65
N ASP A 122 13.32 -14.36 -1.47
CA ASP A 122 13.31 -15.55 -0.62
C ASP A 122 13.81 -15.27 0.81
N ARG A 123 14.24 -14.03 1.09
CA ARG A 123 14.68 -13.65 2.44
C ARG A 123 13.49 -13.44 3.37
N PRO A 124 13.61 -13.82 4.66
CA PRO A 124 12.54 -13.66 5.62
C PRO A 124 12.22 -12.19 5.87
N PHE A 125 10.95 -11.90 6.11
CA PHE A 125 10.48 -10.66 6.71
C PHE A 125 10.47 -10.80 8.22
N TYR A 126 10.83 -9.76 8.95
CA TYR A 126 10.88 -9.78 10.41
C TYR A 126 9.80 -8.87 10.99
N LEU A 127 8.98 -9.44 11.86
CA LEU A 127 8.08 -8.71 12.74
C LEU A 127 8.66 -8.80 14.16
N MET A 128 9.33 -7.73 14.57
CA MET A 128 9.89 -7.60 15.91
C MET A 128 8.79 -7.16 16.88
N VAL A 129 8.80 -7.74 18.05
CA VAL A 129 7.82 -7.46 19.09
C VAL A 129 8.55 -7.06 20.38
N ASP A 130 8.21 -5.88 20.92
CA ASP A 130 8.59 -5.49 22.26
C ASP A 130 7.42 -5.70 23.23
N CYS A 131 7.57 -6.68 24.14
CA CYS A 131 6.54 -7.02 25.10
C CYS A 131 6.60 -6.07 26.31
N LYS A 132 5.59 -5.24 26.45
CA LYS A 132 5.46 -4.32 27.59
C LYS A 132 4.75 -4.99 28.77
N ALA A 133 5.10 -4.60 29.99
CA ALA A 133 4.55 -5.17 31.22
C ALA A 133 3.96 -4.08 32.13
#